data_a352f634feb78d419735476381a565af
#
_entry.id   a352f634feb78d419735476381a565af
#
_cell.length_a   1.000
_cell.length_b   1.000
_cell.length_c   1.000
_cell.angle_alpha   90.00
_cell.angle_beta   90.00
_cell.angle_gamma   90.00
#
_symmetry.space_group_name_H-M   'P 1'
#
loop_
_entity.id
_entity.type
_entity.pdbx_description
1 polymer ?
#
loop_
_entity_poly.entity_id
_entity_poly.type
_entity_poly.pdbx_seq_one_letter_code
_entity_poly.pdbx_strand_id
1 'polypeptide(L)'
;PVEDLYFVHLYQNIRLLCRIVRQLEGIDTGRIFVNGASQGGGIGLATCALNPDLINRAAILYPFLTDFRCVWELNAYEVAYEGIRYYSRWFDADGSRVDEVFAKLAYIDSVNFARLITCPVLFGTGLDDPVVPPEAQFAAYNALTCPKRHLIYPGYAHEEIGDFDDK
;
A
#
# COMPACT_ATOMS: atom_id res chain seq x y z
N PRO A 1 -4.96 -0.81 -21.18
CA PRO A 1 -6.00 -0.15 -20.37
C PRO A 1 -5.73 -0.34 -18.87
N VAL A 2 -6.36 0.46 -18.01
CA VAL A 2 -6.19 0.36 -16.53
C VAL A 2 -6.77 -0.94 -15.99
N GLU A 3 -7.85 -1.41 -16.58
CA GLU A 3 -8.49 -2.68 -16.26
C GLU A 3 -7.60 -3.91 -16.46
N ASP A 4 -6.50 -3.80 -17.21
CA ASP A 4 -5.54 -4.90 -17.42
C ASP A 4 -4.48 -4.97 -16.32
N LEU A 5 -4.44 -4.01 -15.39
CA LEU A 5 -3.50 -4.04 -14.28
C LEU A 5 -3.86 -5.15 -13.29
N TYR A 6 -2.91 -6.03 -13.00
CA TYR A 6 -3.08 -7.14 -12.04
C TYR A 6 -3.66 -6.68 -10.69
N PHE A 7 -3.14 -5.61 -10.11
CA PHE A 7 -3.59 -5.11 -8.82
C PHE A 7 -5.01 -4.52 -8.85
N VAL A 8 -5.48 -4.01 -10.00
CA VAL A 8 -6.88 -3.58 -10.13
C VAL A 8 -7.82 -4.79 -9.96
N HIS A 9 -7.51 -5.91 -10.63
CA HIS A 9 -8.27 -7.14 -10.44
C HIS A 9 -8.17 -7.67 -9.01
N LEU A 10 -6.97 -7.63 -8.42
CA LEU A 10 -6.77 -8.06 -7.03
C LEU A 10 -7.64 -7.25 -6.06
N TYR A 11 -7.68 -5.92 -6.20
CA TYR A 11 -8.51 -5.04 -5.36
C TYR A 11 -10.01 -5.32 -5.54
N GLN A 12 -10.46 -5.61 -6.76
CA GLN A 12 -11.85 -6.04 -7.01
C GLN A 12 -12.16 -7.37 -6.32
N ASN A 13 -11.25 -8.34 -6.40
CA ASN A 13 -11.40 -9.63 -5.73
C ASN A 13 -11.44 -9.51 -4.21
N ILE A 14 -10.60 -8.64 -3.63
CA ILE A 14 -10.60 -8.36 -2.18
C ILE A 14 -11.93 -7.73 -1.76
N ARG A 15 -12.45 -6.79 -2.55
CA ARG A 15 -13.78 -6.22 -2.27
C ARG A 15 -14.89 -7.28 -2.31
N LEU A 16 -14.81 -8.22 -3.24
CA LEU A 16 -15.75 -9.37 -3.28
C LEU A 16 -15.57 -10.26 -2.05
N LEU A 17 -14.33 -10.58 -1.68
CA LEU A 17 -14.03 -11.36 -0.47
C LEU A 17 -14.60 -10.68 0.79
N CYS A 18 -14.42 -9.38 0.95
CA CYS A 18 -14.98 -8.62 2.06
C CYS A 18 -16.52 -8.69 2.11
N ARG A 19 -17.19 -8.67 0.96
CA ARG A 19 -18.64 -8.86 0.88
C ARG A 19 -19.07 -10.26 1.33
N ILE A 20 -18.30 -11.29 0.98
CA ILE A 20 -18.55 -12.67 1.40
C ILE A 20 -18.34 -12.79 2.92
N VAL A 21 -17.22 -12.29 3.43
CA VAL A 21 -16.90 -12.32 4.88
C VAL A 21 -18.03 -11.68 5.70
N ARG A 22 -18.56 -10.54 5.24
CA ARG A 22 -19.69 -9.85 5.90
C ARG A 22 -20.96 -10.70 6.03
N GLN A 23 -21.12 -11.69 5.16
CA GLN A 23 -22.32 -12.55 5.13
C GLN A 23 -22.12 -13.90 5.83
N LEU A 24 -20.90 -14.22 6.25
CA LEU A 24 -20.62 -15.47 6.93
C LEU A 24 -21.26 -15.49 8.32
N GLU A 25 -21.92 -16.59 8.63
CA GLU A 25 -22.48 -16.84 9.96
C GLU A 25 -21.35 -16.91 11.00
N GLY A 26 -21.56 -16.31 12.16
CA GLY A 26 -20.60 -16.30 13.27
C GLY A 26 -19.51 -15.22 13.17
N ILE A 27 -19.47 -14.42 12.11
CA ILE A 27 -18.54 -13.29 12.01
C ILE A 27 -19.11 -12.04 12.69
N ASP A 28 -18.35 -11.48 13.63
CA ASP A 28 -18.63 -10.18 14.22
C ASP A 28 -18.10 -9.06 13.30
N THR A 29 -18.97 -8.48 12.52
CA THR A 29 -18.62 -7.40 11.57
C THR A 29 -18.16 -6.10 12.26
N GLY A 30 -18.38 -5.95 13.57
CA GLY A 30 -17.84 -4.86 14.38
C GLY A 30 -16.37 -5.08 14.79
N ARG A 31 -15.77 -6.21 14.43
CA ARG A 31 -14.42 -6.61 14.87
C ARG A 31 -13.58 -7.19 13.72
N ILE A 32 -13.68 -6.62 12.54
CA ILE A 32 -12.86 -6.99 11.40
C ILE A 32 -11.70 -6.01 11.25
N PHE A 33 -10.48 -6.55 11.26
CA PHE A 33 -9.25 -5.80 11.21
C PHE A 33 -8.41 -6.21 10.02
N VAL A 34 -7.56 -5.29 9.55
CA VAL A 34 -6.55 -5.54 8.52
C VAL A 34 -5.18 -5.46 9.16
N ASN A 35 -4.35 -6.47 8.93
CA ASN A 35 -2.92 -6.45 9.25
C ASN A 35 -2.14 -6.79 7.99
N GLY A 36 -1.10 -6.01 7.68
CA GLY A 36 -0.29 -6.27 6.49
C GLY A 36 1.03 -5.52 6.47
N ALA A 37 2.05 -6.22 5.99
CA ALA A 37 3.38 -5.69 5.78
C ALA A 37 3.75 -5.75 4.29
N SER A 38 4.59 -4.85 3.82
CA SER A 38 5.09 -4.81 2.44
C SER A 38 3.94 -4.81 1.41
N GLN A 39 3.90 -5.77 0.51
CA GLN A 39 2.78 -5.94 -0.43
C GLN A 39 1.44 -6.08 0.29
N GLY A 40 1.40 -6.83 1.40
CA GLY A 40 0.23 -6.94 2.26
C GLY A 40 -0.18 -5.61 2.89
N GLY A 41 0.78 -4.74 3.18
CA GLY A 41 0.54 -3.37 3.67
C GLY A 41 -0.15 -2.48 2.62
N GLY A 42 0.36 -2.46 1.38
CA GLY A 42 -0.27 -1.71 0.28
C GLY A 42 -1.67 -2.23 -0.06
N ILE A 43 -1.82 -3.56 -0.13
CA ILE A 43 -3.11 -4.22 -0.29
C ILE A 43 -4.04 -3.89 0.88
N GLY A 44 -3.51 -3.85 2.10
CA GLY A 44 -4.23 -3.51 3.32
C GLY A 44 -4.83 -2.10 3.27
N LEU A 45 -4.04 -1.12 2.82
CA LEU A 45 -4.53 0.26 2.61
C LEU A 45 -5.68 0.30 1.59
N ALA A 46 -5.53 -0.38 0.46
CA ALA A 46 -6.59 -0.50 -0.55
C ALA A 46 -7.84 -1.20 0.02
N THR A 47 -7.66 -2.25 0.83
CA THR A 47 -8.76 -2.99 1.49
C THR A 47 -9.55 -2.08 2.41
N CYS A 48 -8.88 -1.29 3.26
CA CYS A 48 -9.53 -0.33 4.16
C CYS A 48 -10.32 0.74 3.39
N ALA A 49 -9.71 1.31 2.35
CA ALA A 49 -10.33 2.35 1.55
C ALA A 49 -11.57 1.87 0.78
N LEU A 50 -11.52 0.65 0.25
CA LEU A 50 -12.60 0.07 -0.56
C LEU A 50 -13.72 -0.56 0.27
N ASN A 51 -13.52 -0.75 1.58
CA ASN A 51 -14.49 -1.37 2.48
C ASN A 51 -14.63 -0.58 3.81
N PRO A 52 -14.92 0.75 3.75
CA PRO A 52 -14.93 1.61 4.94
C PRO A 52 -15.99 1.20 5.98
N ASP A 53 -17.08 0.54 5.52
CA ASP A 53 -18.19 0.09 6.40
C ASP A 53 -17.90 -1.26 7.08
N LEU A 54 -16.79 -1.91 6.75
CA LEU A 54 -16.46 -3.26 7.25
C LEU A 54 -15.20 -3.26 8.11
N ILE A 55 -14.17 -2.52 7.69
CA ILE A 55 -12.87 -2.55 8.36
C ILE A 55 -12.88 -1.57 9.53
N ASN A 56 -12.65 -2.11 10.74
CA ASN A 56 -12.74 -1.34 11.97
C ASN A 56 -11.40 -0.73 12.40
N ARG A 57 -10.27 -1.38 12.06
CA ARG A 57 -8.90 -0.90 12.33
C ARG A 57 -7.93 -1.53 11.34
N ALA A 58 -6.77 -0.90 11.19
CA ALA A 58 -5.66 -1.47 10.42
C ALA A 58 -4.31 -1.31 11.14
N ALA A 59 -3.43 -2.30 10.95
CA ALA A 59 -2.01 -2.24 11.26
C ALA A 59 -1.22 -2.44 9.96
N ILE A 60 -0.46 -1.44 9.55
CA ILE A 60 0.22 -1.38 8.24
C ILE A 60 1.70 -1.13 8.46
N LEU A 61 2.54 -2.03 7.97
CA LEU A 61 3.98 -1.96 8.11
C LEU A 61 4.66 -1.85 6.74
N TYR A 62 5.53 -0.86 6.55
CA TYR A 62 6.31 -0.55 5.33
C TYR A 62 5.58 -0.92 4.02
N PRO A 63 4.42 -0.31 3.70
CA PRO A 63 3.56 -0.76 2.61
C PRO A 63 4.23 -0.56 1.24
N PHE A 64 4.32 -1.64 0.45
CA PHE A 64 4.64 -1.59 -0.98
C PHE A 64 3.43 -1.09 -1.80
N LEU A 65 3.57 -0.85 -3.08
CA LEU A 65 2.60 -0.20 -3.96
C LEU A 65 2.33 1.25 -3.56
N THR A 66 3.37 1.93 -3.11
CA THR A 66 3.26 3.25 -2.50
C THR A 66 4.17 4.22 -3.22
N ASP A 67 3.62 5.36 -3.65
CA ASP A 67 4.28 6.49 -4.29
C ASP A 67 5.28 6.08 -5.39
N PHE A 68 4.76 5.43 -6.42
CA PHE A 68 5.57 4.96 -7.54
C PHE A 68 6.41 6.07 -8.18
N ARG A 69 5.92 7.32 -8.18
CA ARG A 69 6.67 8.45 -8.75
C ARG A 69 7.84 8.84 -7.86
N CYS A 70 7.67 8.90 -6.56
CA CYS A 70 8.75 9.15 -5.60
C CYS A 70 9.86 8.10 -5.77
N VAL A 71 9.49 6.82 -5.83
CA VAL A 71 10.46 5.73 -6.04
C VAL A 71 11.22 5.90 -7.36
N TRP A 72 10.53 6.31 -8.42
CA TRP A 72 11.16 6.62 -9.72
C TRP A 72 12.17 7.76 -9.60
N GLU A 73 11.79 8.86 -8.98
CA GLU A 73 12.63 10.05 -8.81
C GLU A 73 13.86 9.79 -7.92
N LEU A 74 13.72 8.92 -6.93
CA LEU A 74 14.82 8.46 -6.07
C LEU A 74 15.73 7.43 -6.74
N ASN A 75 15.38 6.92 -7.93
CA ASN A 75 16.03 5.76 -8.57
C ASN A 75 16.09 4.51 -7.68
N ALA A 76 15.12 4.35 -6.81
CA ALA A 76 15.03 3.26 -5.83
C ALA A 76 14.29 2.05 -6.44
N TYR A 77 14.87 1.41 -7.44
CA TYR A 77 14.24 0.32 -8.21
C TYR A 77 14.56 -1.07 -7.68
N GLU A 78 14.98 -1.18 -6.47
CA GLU A 78 15.33 -2.48 -5.88
C GLU A 78 14.08 -3.38 -5.83
N VAL A 79 14.29 -4.63 -6.13
CA VAL A 79 13.38 -5.78 -6.00
C VAL A 79 11.89 -5.49 -6.30
N ALA A 80 11.20 -4.76 -5.43
CA ALA A 80 9.75 -4.58 -5.50
C ALA A 80 9.32 -3.65 -6.66
N TYR A 81 10.15 -2.66 -7.00
CA TYR A 81 9.85 -1.65 -8.04
C TYR A 81 10.61 -1.88 -9.34
N GLU A 82 11.34 -2.98 -9.47
CA GLU A 82 12.13 -3.31 -10.67
C GLU A 82 11.31 -3.25 -11.97
N GLY A 83 10.03 -3.57 -11.89
CA GLY A 83 9.11 -3.52 -13.04
C GLY A 83 9.01 -2.14 -13.69
N ILE A 84 9.13 -1.05 -12.93
CA ILE A 84 9.12 0.32 -13.45
C ILE A 84 10.37 0.56 -14.30
N ARG A 85 11.55 0.18 -13.78
CA ARG A 85 12.83 0.29 -14.48
C ARG A 85 12.86 -0.57 -15.75
N TYR A 86 12.35 -1.81 -15.65
CA TYR A 86 12.25 -2.71 -16.78
C TYR A 86 11.39 -2.11 -17.88
N TYR A 87 10.20 -1.59 -17.54
CA TYR A 87 9.32 -0.94 -18.50
C TYR A 87 10.00 0.24 -19.18
N SER A 88 10.58 1.16 -18.42
CA SER A 88 11.27 2.33 -18.95
C SER A 88 12.38 1.93 -19.94
N ARG A 89 13.24 0.98 -19.55
CA ARG A 89 14.37 0.57 -20.38
C ARG A 89 13.97 -0.06 -21.71
N TRP A 90 12.91 -0.86 -21.73
CA TRP A 90 12.56 -1.69 -22.87
C TRP A 90 11.37 -1.19 -23.68
N PHE A 91 10.50 -0.38 -23.11
CA PHE A 91 9.26 0.05 -23.73
C PHE A 91 9.08 1.56 -23.78
N ASP A 92 9.90 2.34 -23.10
CA ASP A 92 9.84 3.80 -23.03
C ASP A 92 11.24 4.40 -22.83
N ALA A 93 12.21 3.99 -23.67
CA ALA A 93 13.62 4.37 -23.52
C ALA A 93 13.90 5.87 -23.70
N ASP A 94 13.04 6.59 -24.42
CA ASP A 94 13.09 8.04 -24.59
C ASP A 94 12.30 8.81 -23.52
N GLY A 95 11.61 8.11 -22.62
CA GLY A 95 10.82 8.71 -21.54
C GLY A 95 9.57 9.47 -21.97
N SER A 96 9.14 9.30 -23.22
CA SER A 96 8.01 10.06 -23.80
C SER A 96 6.66 9.70 -23.17
N ARG A 97 6.56 8.55 -22.49
CA ARG A 97 5.32 8.01 -21.90
C ARG A 97 5.33 7.99 -20.37
N VAL A 98 6.33 8.56 -19.73
CA VAL A 98 6.48 8.53 -18.27
C VAL A 98 5.21 9.01 -17.57
N ASP A 99 4.65 10.15 -17.96
CA ASP A 99 3.44 10.68 -17.33
C ASP A 99 2.20 9.80 -17.57
N GLU A 100 2.07 9.20 -18.76
CA GLU A 100 1.00 8.24 -19.03
C GLU A 100 1.09 6.99 -18.13
N VAL A 101 2.30 6.50 -17.95
CA VAL A 101 2.56 5.32 -17.08
C VAL A 101 2.18 5.61 -15.65
N PHE A 102 2.66 6.72 -15.07
CA PHE A 102 2.33 7.07 -13.69
C PHE A 102 0.84 7.42 -13.49
N ALA A 103 0.18 8.00 -14.50
CA ALA A 103 -1.27 8.18 -14.48
C ALA A 103 -2.02 6.83 -14.38
N LYS A 104 -1.50 5.77 -15.00
CA LYS A 104 -2.05 4.40 -14.87
C LYS A 104 -1.70 3.79 -13.51
N LEU A 105 -0.45 3.90 -13.05
CA LEU A 105 -0.02 3.38 -11.75
C LEU A 105 -0.77 4.04 -10.59
N ALA A 106 -1.23 5.29 -10.73
CA ALA A 106 -2.04 5.98 -9.74
C ALA A 106 -3.32 5.22 -9.34
N TYR A 107 -3.84 4.34 -10.20
CA TYR A 107 -5.00 3.49 -9.87
C TYR A 107 -4.69 2.36 -8.89
N ILE A 108 -3.42 2.03 -8.71
CA ILE A 108 -2.99 0.99 -7.77
C ILE A 108 -2.10 1.54 -6.64
N ASP A 109 -1.76 2.82 -6.70
CA ASP A 109 -0.91 3.49 -5.71
C ASP A 109 -1.63 3.67 -4.38
N SER A 110 -1.06 3.10 -3.32
CA SER A 110 -1.67 3.11 -1.99
C SER A 110 -1.76 4.50 -1.35
N VAL A 111 -0.99 5.50 -1.79
CA VAL A 111 -1.15 6.90 -1.37
C VAL A 111 -2.54 7.43 -1.73
N ASN A 112 -3.06 7.06 -2.89
CA ASN A 112 -4.39 7.47 -3.33
C ASN A 112 -5.51 6.79 -2.53
N PHE A 113 -5.30 5.56 -2.10
CA PHE A 113 -6.22 4.86 -1.21
C PHE A 113 -6.17 5.41 0.22
N ALA A 114 -4.99 5.77 0.72
CA ALA A 114 -4.81 6.26 2.08
C ALA A 114 -5.74 7.44 2.41
N ARG A 115 -5.99 8.34 1.47
CA ARG A 115 -6.90 9.49 1.64
C ARG A 115 -8.35 9.13 1.87
N LEU A 116 -8.75 7.92 1.51
CA LEU A 116 -10.14 7.44 1.60
C LEU A 116 -10.40 6.57 2.84
N ILE A 117 -9.36 6.30 3.63
CA ILE A 117 -9.46 5.46 4.82
C ILE A 117 -10.09 6.23 5.96
N THR A 118 -11.08 5.62 6.60
CA THR A 118 -11.83 6.21 7.71
C THR A 118 -11.54 5.54 9.06
N CYS A 119 -11.13 4.26 9.06
CA CYS A 119 -10.81 3.54 10.30
C CYS A 119 -9.45 3.97 10.87
N PRO A 120 -9.23 3.81 12.19
CA PRO A 120 -7.92 4.06 12.81
C PRO A 120 -6.82 3.16 12.22
N VAL A 121 -5.65 3.75 11.98
CA VAL A 121 -4.48 3.07 11.41
C VAL A 121 -3.27 3.18 12.35
N LEU A 122 -2.69 2.03 12.71
CA LEU A 122 -1.33 1.92 13.22
C LEU A 122 -0.40 1.75 12.01
N PHE A 123 0.62 2.58 11.88
CA PHE A 123 1.52 2.57 10.74
C PHE A 123 2.96 2.44 11.19
N GLY A 124 3.72 1.52 10.60
CA GLY A 124 5.13 1.29 10.91
C GLY A 124 6.02 1.61 9.71
N THR A 125 7.17 2.25 9.98
CA THR A 125 8.20 2.57 8.98
C THR A 125 9.57 2.18 9.49
N GLY A 126 10.31 1.36 8.73
CA GLY A 126 11.75 1.15 8.89
C GLY A 126 12.52 2.25 8.15
N LEU A 127 13.44 2.94 8.83
CA LEU A 127 14.16 4.06 8.19
C LEU A 127 15.28 3.62 7.26
N ASP A 128 15.76 2.40 7.40
CA ASP A 128 16.85 1.86 6.56
C ASP A 128 16.30 0.87 5.49
N ASP A 129 15.00 0.99 5.15
CA ASP A 129 14.33 0.10 4.20
C ASP A 129 14.79 0.36 2.75
N PRO A 130 15.57 -0.55 2.12
CA PRO A 130 16.04 -0.37 0.76
C PRO A 130 15.03 -0.86 -0.29
N VAL A 131 13.99 -1.60 0.12
CA VAL A 131 13.00 -2.22 -0.78
C VAL A 131 11.82 -1.28 -1.01
N VAL A 132 11.31 -0.70 0.07
CA VAL A 132 10.27 0.35 0.01
C VAL A 132 10.84 1.61 0.68
N PRO A 133 11.31 2.59 -0.08
CA PRO A 133 11.97 3.78 0.48
C PRO A 133 11.09 4.44 1.55
N PRO A 134 11.68 4.86 2.69
CA PRO A 134 10.95 5.54 3.76
C PRO A 134 10.14 6.74 3.26
N GLU A 135 10.64 7.47 2.28
CA GLU A 135 9.96 8.62 1.67
C GLU A 135 8.61 8.23 1.10
N ALA A 136 8.53 7.10 0.39
CA ALA A 136 7.28 6.56 -0.14
C ALA A 136 6.35 6.12 1.00
N GLN A 137 6.88 5.47 2.04
CA GLN A 137 6.11 5.08 3.23
C GLN A 137 5.54 6.31 3.94
N PHE A 138 6.33 7.36 4.14
CA PHE A 138 5.88 8.62 4.72
C PHE A 138 4.80 9.30 3.86
N ALA A 139 4.89 9.22 2.53
CA ALA A 139 3.86 9.76 1.64
C ALA A 139 2.50 9.12 1.91
N ALA A 140 2.44 7.78 2.06
CA ALA A 140 1.21 7.09 2.42
C ALA A 140 0.70 7.48 3.81
N TYR A 141 1.60 7.49 4.82
CA TYR A 141 1.21 7.91 6.17
C TYR A 141 0.66 9.33 6.19
N ASN A 142 1.31 10.26 5.51
CA ASN A 142 0.88 11.66 5.48
C ASN A 142 -0.46 11.83 4.77
N ALA A 143 -0.75 11.00 3.77
CA ALA A 143 -2.02 11.02 3.04
C ALA A 143 -3.22 10.50 3.85
N LEU A 144 -3.00 9.74 4.93
CA LEU A 144 -4.07 9.30 5.84
C LEU A 144 -4.72 10.51 6.52
N THR A 145 -6.03 10.60 6.49
CA THR A 145 -6.85 11.65 7.15
C THR A 145 -7.60 11.14 8.38
N CYS A 146 -7.63 9.82 8.58
CA CYS A 146 -8.24 9.15 9.72
C CYS A 146 -7.38 9.27 11.00
N PRO A 147 -7.90 8.85 12.18
CA PRO A 147 -7.08 8.67 13.38
C PRO A 147 -5.91 7.74 13.08
N LYS A 148 -4.68 8.19 13.34
CA LYS A 148 -3.49 7.44 12.99
C LYS A 148 -2.38 7.58 14.01
N ARG A 149 -1.57 6.51 14.14
CA ARG A 149 -0.35 6.51 14.95
C ARG A 149 0.80 6.00 14.10
N HIS A 150 1.95 6.68 14.13
CA HIS A 150 3.17 6.28 13.43
C HIS A 150 4.18 5.71 14.40
N LEU A 151 4.66 4.52 14.13
CA LEU A 151 5.81 3.92 14.77
C LEU A 151 6.98 3.97 13.79
N ILE A 152 8.05 4.65 14.18
CA ILE A 152 9.25 4.82 13.36
C ILE A 152 10.36 3.98 13.98
N TYR A 153 10.99 3.15 13.17
CA TYR A 153 12.01 2.20 13.58
C TYR A 153 13.36 2.53 12.93
N PRO A 154 14.19 3.37 13.57
CA PRO A 154 15.56 3.62 13.11
C PRO A 154 16.38 2.33 13.14
N GLY A 155 17.19 2.11 12.10
CA GLY A 155 18.05 0.93 11.99
C GLY A 155 17.34 -0.35 11.58
N TYR A 156 16.04 -0.30 11.25
CA TYR A 156 15.33 -1.42 10.65
C TYR A 156 15.19 -1.21 9.14
N ALA A 157 15.50 -2.26 8.40
CA ALA A 157 15.36 -2.36 6.95
C ALA A 157 13.97 -2.95 6.56
N HIS A 158 13.91 -3.73 5.47
CA HIS A 158 12.71 -4.43 5.05
C HIS A 158 12.64 -5.82 5.68
N GLU A 159 12.38 -5.87 6.95
CA GLU A 159 12.45 -7.07 7.78
C GLU A 159 11.32 -7.13 8.81
N GLU A 160 11.13 -8.28 9.44
CA GLU A 160 10.14 -8.44 10.51
C GLU A 160 10.50 -7.54 11.71
N ILE A 161 9.53 -6.79 12.20
CA ILE A 161 9.68 -5.88 13.34
C ILE A 161 8.78 -6.37 14.47
N GLY A 162 9.29 -7.24 15.33
CA GLY A 162 8.51 -7.87 16.42
C GLY A 162 7.84 -6.86 17.35
N ASP A 163 8.47 -5.69 17.62
CA ASP A 163 7.82 -4.64 18.43
C ASP A 163 6.55 -4.08 17.77
N PHE A 164 6.45 -4.10 16.43
CA PHE A 164 5.24 -3.69 15.72
C PHE A 164 4.10 -4.70 15.91
N ASP A 165 4.42 -5.99 15.87
CA ASP A 165 3.44 -7.08 15.99
C ASP A 165 2.85 -7.18 17.41
N ASP A 166 3.58 -6.68 18.41
CA ASP A 166 3.16 -6.66 19.83
C ASP A 166 2.25 -5.48 20.18
N LYS A 167 1.94 -4.56 19.25
CA LYS A 167 1.13 -3.34 19.50
C LYS A 167 -0.31 -3.50 19.07
#